data_fde555cafac3147b3352cbc4444738bf
#
_entry.id   fde555cafac3147b3352cbc4444738bf
#
_cell.length_a   1.000
_cell.length_b   1.000
_cell.length_c   1.000
_cell.angle_alpha   90.00
_cell.angle_beta   90.00
_cell.angle_gamma   90.00
#
_symmetry.space_group_name_H-M   'P 1'
#
loop_
_entity.id
_entity.type
_entity.pdbx_description
1 polymer ?
#
loop_
_entity_poly.entity_id
_entity_poly.type
_entity_poly.pdbx_seq_one_letter_code
_entity_poly.pdbx_strand_id
1 'polypeptide(L)'
;MRTEKKHQLKQLRKWRIRNKLSGTKDRPRMSVCFTNANIYVQFVDDDAGVTLAAASTTSKAAPDRDQLAANVASAKTIGKLAAEAALAKGIKSVVFDRGGARYHRSTGKGKDGKPVTVLGKLASLAEAAREAGLKF
;
A
#
# COMPACT_ATOMS: atom_id res chain seq x y z
N MET A 1 2.28 19.83 18.29
CA MET A 1 2.99 18.59 18.70
C MET A 1 4.39 18.62 18.11
N ARG A 2 5.41 18.40 18.92
CA ARG A 2 6.81 18.35 18.46
C ARG A 2 7.01 17.21 17.45
N THR A 3 7.89 17.40 16.47
CA THR A 3 8.16 16.44 15.37
C THR A 3 8.62 15.08 15.90
N GLU A 4 9.46 15.08 16.92
CA GLU A 4 9.94 13.87 17.60
C GLU A 4 8.78 13.02 18.13
N LYS A 5 7.83 13.65 18.83
CA LYS A 5 6.64 12.96 19.36
C LYS A 5 5.76 12.37 18.25
N LYS A 6 5.63 13.08 17.12
CA LYS A 6 4.93 12.54 15.92
C LYS A 6 5.62 11.30 15.38
N HIS A 7 6.95 11.31 15.29
CA HIS A 7 7.73 10.16 14.83
C HIS A 7 7.60 8.98 15.77
N GLN A 8 7.73 9.20 17.09
CA GLN A 8 7.54 8.16 18.10
C GLN A 8 6.15 7.52 18.01
N LEU A 9 5.07 8.31 17.93
CA LEU A 9 3.72 7.80 17.79
C LEU A 9 3.49 7.03 16.48
N LYS A 10 4.12 7.46 15.37
CA LYS A 10 4.10 6.73 14.11
C LYS A 10 4.80 5.38 14.24
N GLN A 11 5.95 5.35 14.89
CA GLN A 11 6.73 4.14 15.13
C GLN A 11 5.98 3.14 16.03
N LEU A 12 5.36 3.62 17.11
CA LEU A 12 4.54 2.78 18.00
C LEU A 12 3.35 2.15 17.27
N ARG A 13 2.67 2.90 16.39
CA ARG A 13 1.59 2.35 15.56
C ARG A 13 2.09 1.27 14.59
N LYS A 14 3.25 1.49 13.98
CA LYS A 14 3.89 0.52 13.08
C LYS A 14 4.26 -0.77 13.82
N TRP A 15 4.87 -0.67 14.98
CA TRP A 15 5.21 -1.83 15.82
C TRP A 15 3.97 -2.61 16.27
N ARG A 16 2.91 -1.90 16.70
CA ARG A 16 1.65 -2.53 17.11
C ARG A 16 1.03 -3.37 15.98
N ILE A 17 1.11 -2.90 14.74
CA ILE A 17 0.64 -3.64 13.57
C ILE A 17 1.55 -4.85 13.31
N ARG A 18 2.86 -4.66 13.27
CA ARG A 18 3.85 -5.69 12.94
C ARG A 18 3.96 -6.80 13.99
N ASN A 19 3.61 -6.52 15.23
CA ASN A 19 3.50 -7.57 16.25
C ASN A 19 2.38 -8.59 15.98
N LYS A 20 1.40 -8.20 15.16
CA LYS A 20 0.25 -9.05 14.79
C LYS A 20 0.33 -9.60 13.37
N LEU A 21 1.17 -9.01 12.53
CA LEU A 21 1.29 -9.36 11.11
C LEU A 21 2.71 -9.85 10.82
N SER A 22 2.80 -11.08 10.32
CA SER A 22 4.03 -11.67 9.81
C SER A 22 3.80 -12.20 8.41
N GLY A 23 4.73 -11.94 7.50
CA GLY A 23 4.73 -12.47 6.15
C GLY A 23 5.51 -13.76 6.06
N THR A 24 5.01 -14.70 5.29
CA THR A 24 5.69 -15.96 4.95
C THR A 24 5.96 -16.02 3.45
N LYS A 25 6.70 -17.03 3.00
CA LYS A 25 6.94 -17.23 1.56
C LYS A 25 5.65 -17.40 0.76
N ASP A 26 4.68 -18.14 1.32
CA ASP A 26 3.39 -18.41 0.65
C ASP A 26 2.41 -17.25 0.76
N ARG A 27 2.50 -16.47 1.85
CA ARG A 27 1.68 -15.30 2.12
C ARG A 27 2.54 -14.15 2.62
N PRO A 28 3.27 -13.47 1.74
CA PRO A 28 4.17 -12.39 2.13
C PRO A 28 3.41 -11.17 2.67
N ARG A 29 4.12 -10.38 3.47
CA ARG A 29 3.61 -9.11 3.99
C ARG A 29 3.77 -8.02 2.93
N MET A 30 2.64 -7.51 2.43
CA MET A 30 2.60 -6.35 1.54
C MET A 30 2.73 -5.07 2.37
N SER A 31 3.95 -4.54 2.45
CA SER A 31 4.26 -3.31 3.17
C SER A 31 4.11 -2.09 2.26
N VAL A 32 3.26 -1.16 2.65
CA VAL A 32 3.01 0.08 1.90
C VAL A 32 3.55 1.28 2.68
N CYS A 33 4.37 2.09 2.03
CA CYS A 33 4.94 3.30 2.60
C CYS A 33 4.68 4.51 1.70
N PHE A 34 4.03 5.52 2.27
CA PHE A 34 3.86 6.84 1.64
C PHE A 34 4.87 7.81 2.23
N THR A 35 5.67 8.41 1.36
CA THR A 35 6.49 9.58 1.67
C THR A 35 5.80 10.85 1.17
N ASN A 36 6.44 12.01 1.29
CA ASN A 36 5.89 13.27 0.77
C ASN A 36 5.75 13.27 -0.76
N ALA A 37 6.68 12.62 -1.48
CA ALA A 37 6.75 12.64 -2.93
C ALA A 37 6.45 11.28 -3.58
N ASN A 38 6.69 10.16 -2.89
CA ASN A 38 6.70 8.83 -3.49
C ASN A 38 5.87 7.81 -2.71
N ILE A 39 5.52 6.74 -3.41
CA ILE A 39 4.82 5.56 -2.89
C ILE A 39 5.74 4.35 -3.09
N TYR A 40 5.90 3.55 -2.05
CA TYR A 40 6.68 2.31 -2.07
C TYR A 40 5.83 1.15 -1.60
N VAL A 41 5.86 0.04 -2.34
CA VAL A 41 5.21 -1.22 -1.99
C VAL A 41 6.26 -2.32 -2.04
N GLN A 42 6.34 -3.13 -0.99
CA GLN A 42 7.25 -4.27 -0.89
C GLN A 42 6.48 -5.50 -0.42
N PHE A 43 6.80 -6.65 -1.01
CA PHE A 43 6.31 -7.95 -0.57
C PHE A 43 7.43 -8.66 0.17
N VAL A 44 7.30 -8.78 1.46
CA VAL A 44 8.37 -9.23 2.38
C VAL A 44 8.03 -10.59 2.96
N ASP A 45 8.98 -11.51 2.86
CA ASP A 45 9.02 -12.73 3.65
C ASP A 45 9.78 -12.44 4.94
N ASP A 46 9.05 -12.36 6.06
CA ASP A 46 9.63 -12.03 7.36
C ASP A 46 10.43 -13.20 7.96
N ASP A 47 10.12 -14.45 7.58
CA ASP A 47 10.84 -15.63 8.06
C ASP A 47 12.25 -15.70 7.45
N ALA A 48 12.38 -15.42 6.15
CA ALA A 48 13.66 -15.39 5.46
C ALA A 48 14.33 -14.00 5.48
N GLY A 49 13.61 -12.95 5.86
CA GLY A 49 14.11 -11.56 5.84
C GLY A 49 14.37 -11.01 4.44
N VAL A 50 13.65 -11.50 3.43
CA VAL A 50 13.87 -11.18 2.01
C VAL A 50 12.65 -10.48 1.42
N THR A 51 12.89 -9.49 0.55
CA THR A 51 11.85 -8.87 -0.28
C THR A 51 11.67 -9.66 -1.57
N LEU A 52 10.50 -10.23 -1.77
CA LEU A 52 10.18 -11.10 -2.92
C LEU A 52 9.83 -10.28 -4.18
N ALA A 53 9.08 -9.21 -4.02
CA ALA A 53 8.70 -8.31 -5.09
C ALA A 53 8.57 -6.88 -4.56
N ALA A 54 8.68 -5.89 -5.42
CA ALA A 54 8.52 -4.48 -5.06
C ALA A 54 7.97 -3.67 -6.23
N ALA A 55 7.28 -2.58 -5.91
CA ALA A 55 6.86 -1.56 -6.85
C ALA A 55 6.95 -0.18 -6.20
N SER A 56 7.29 0.84 -6.96
CA SER A 56 7.36 2.21 -6.47
C SER A 56 7.12 3.22 -7.57
N THR A 57 6.80 4.45 -7.20
CA THR A 57 6.71 5.57 -8.15
C THR A 57 8.05 5.93 -8.78
N THR A 58 9.16 5.55 -8.14
CA THR A 58 10.53 5.76 -8.65
C THR A 58 11.05 4.61 -9.52
N SER A 59 10.30 3.52 -9.62
CA SER A 59 10.69 2.35 -10.41
C SER A 59 10.74 2.68 -11.91
N LYS A 60 11.73 2.12 -12.61
CA LYS A 60 11.82 2.24 -14.08
C LYS A 60 10.65 1.55 -14.80
N ALA A 61 10.01 0.58 -14.17
CA ALA A 61 8.84 -0.10 -14.69
C ALA A 61 7.53 0.68 -14.51
N ALA A 62 7.53 1.78 -13.75
CA ALA A 62 6.35 2.60 -13.56
C ALA A 62 6.06 3.43 -14.83
N PRO A 63 4.83 3.36 -15.40
CA PRO A 63 4.43 4.21 -16.50
C PRO A 63 4.39 5.68 -16.03
N ASP A 64 4.72 6.60 -16.92
CA ASP A 64 4.67 8.05 -16.66
C ASP A 64 5.35 8.47 -15.35
N ARG A 65 6.51 7.89 -15.07
CA ARG A 65 7.27 8.05 -13.82
C ARG A 65 7.41 9.51 -13.38
N ASP A 66 7.61 10.42 -14.32
CA ASP A 66 7.82 11.86 -14.05
C ASP A 66 6.53 12.57 -13.60
N GLN A 67 5.37 11.97 -13.85
CA GLN A 67 4.06 12.50 -13.45
C GLN A 67 3.53 11.85 -12.17
N LEU A 68 4.17 10.78 -11.70
CA LEU A 68 3.75 10.07 -10.49
C LEU A 68 4.16 10.87 -9.23
N ALA A 69 3.25 10.93 -8.28
CA ALA A 69 3.43 11.59 -6.98
C ALA A 69 2.73 10.79 -5.89
N ALA A 70 2.87 11.18 -4.63
CA ALA A 70 2.17 10.54 -3.51
C ALA A 70 0.69 10.98 -3.42
N ASN A 71 -0.07 10.78 -4.49
CA ASN A 71 -1.50 11.11 -4.62
C ASN A 71 -2.38 9.88 -4.84
N VAL A 72 -3.70 10.06 -4.90
CA VAL A 72 -4.67 8.97 -5.08
C VAL A 72 -4.57 8.32 -6.45
N ALA A 73 -4.36 9.11 -7.51
CA ALA A 73 -4.24 8.59 -8.89
C ALA A 73 -3.00 7.69 -9.02
N SER A 74 -1.85 8.16 -8.54
CA SER A 74 -0.61 7.37 -8.52
C SER A 74 -0.73 6.14 -7.63
N ALA A 75 -1.47 6.23 -6.52
CA ALA A 75 -1.73 5.08 -5.64
C ALA A 75 -2.47 3.95 -6.37
N LYS A 76 -3.44 4.27 -7.21
CA LYS A 76 -4.13 3.27 -8.06
C LYS A 76 -3.18 2.62 -9.06
N THR A 77 -2.37 3.41 -9.73
CA THR A 77 -1.37 2.91 -10.70
C THR A 77 -0.36 1.99 -10.02
N ILE A 78 0.20 2.41 -8.89
CA ILE A 78 1.16 1.61 -8.14
C ILE A 78 0.53 0.35 -7.54
N GLY A 79 -0.75 0.42 -7.12
CA GLY A 79 -1.49 -0.75 -6.66
C GLY A 79 -1.60 -1.84 -7.73
N LYS A 80 -1.89 -1.47 -8.97
CA LYS A 80 -1.92 -2.40 -10.12
C LYS A 80 -0.53 -2.98 -10.42
N LEU A 81 0.49 -2.12 -10.53
CA LEU A 81 1.87 -2.55 -10.77
C LEU A 81 2.39 -3.49 -9.68
N ALA A 82 2.10 -3.20 -8.42
CA ALA A 82 2.48 -4.05 -7.31
C ALA A 82 1.82 -5.43 -7.41
N ALA A 83 0.53 -5.47 -7.75
CA ALA A 83 -0.18 -6.72 -7.95
C ALA A 83 0.39 -7.53 -9.13
N GLU A 84 0.67 -6.90 -10.25
CA GLU A 84 1.31 -7.54 -11.41
C GLU A 84 2.68 -8.11 -11.06
N ALA A 85 3.52 -7.35 -10.34
CA ALA A 85 4.83 -7.79 -9.89
C ALA A 85 4.74 -8.98 -8.93
N ALA A 86 3.76 -9.01 -8.04
CA ALA A 86 3.51 -10.12 -7.12
C ALA A 86 3.02 -11.36 -7.86
N LEU A 87 2.05 -11.22 -8.75
CA LEU A 87 1.48 -12.31 -9.54
C LEU A 87 2.54 -12.94 -10.47
N ALA A 88 3.42 -12.14 -11.06
CA ALA A 88 4.56 -12.60 -11.86
C ALA A 88 5.53 -13.50 -11.05
N LYS A 89 5.59 -13.33 -9.73
CA LYS A 89 6.34 -14.16 -8.79
C LYS A 89 5.52 -15.31 -8.19
N GLY A 90 4.29 -15.51 -8.66
CA GLY A 90 3.39 -16.55 -8.16
C GLY A 90 2.72 -16.23 -6.82
N ILE A 91 2.83 -15.00 -6.33
CA ILE A 91 2.21 -14.55 -5.08
C ILE A 91 0.75 -14.19 -5.36
N LYS A 92 -0.18 -14.94 -4.80
CA LYS A 92 -1.63 -14.74 -4.97
C LYS A 92 -2.31 -14.17 -3.74
N SER A 93 -1.78 -14.45 -2.55
CA SER A 93 -2.33 -14.02 -1.27
C SER A 93 -1.26 -13.30 -0.46
N VAL A 94 -1.64 -12.22 0.19
CA VAL A 94 -0.72 -11.38 0.98
C VAL A 94 -1.34 -10.99 2.31
N VAL A 95 -0.50 -10.57 3.24
CA VAL A 95 -0.91 -9.92 4.49
C VAL A 95 -0.67 -8.43 4.32
N PHE A 96 -1.73 -7.62 4.45
CA PHE A 96 -1.65 -6.19 4.20
C PHE A 96 -1.13 -5.43 5.42
N ASP A 97 0.04 -4.79 5.28
CA ASP A 97 0.64 -3.91 6.29
C ASP A 97 0.53 -2.44 5.85
N ARG A 98 -0.38 -1.72 6.48
CA ARG A 98 -0.60 -0.29 6.21
C ARG A 98 0.48 0.63 6.80
N GLY A 99 1.50 0.11 7.50
CA GLY A 99 2.61 0.90 8.05
C GLY A 99 2.22 2.01 9.03
N GLY A 100 1.06 1.87 9.69
CA GLY A 100 0.52 2.89 10.60
C GLY A 100 -0.23 4.03 9.90
N ALA A 101 -0.40 4.00 8.60
CA ALA A 101 -1.23 4.94 7.85
C ALA A 101 -2.73 4.64 8.03
N ARG A 102 -3.59 5.64 7.83
CA ARG A 102 -5.04 5.47 7.93
C ARG A 102 -5.60 4.84 6.66
N TYR A 103 -6.42 3.81 6.82
CA TYR A 103 -7.28 3.28 5.75
C TYR A 103 -8.56 4.11 5.69
N HIS A 104 -8.56 5.16 4.88
CA HIS A 104 -9.68 6.08 4.79
C HIS A 104 -10.64 5.67 3.68
N ARG A 105 -11.87 5.38 4.07
CA ARG A 105 -13.01 5.15 3.18
C ARG A 105 -14.21 5.89 3.76
N SER A 106 -14.78 6.81 3.02
CA SER A 106 -16.01 7.50 3.40
C SER A 106 -17.05 7.38 2.30
N THR A 107 -18.31 7.20 2.70
CA THR A 107 -19.44 7.20 1.78
C THR A 107 -20.27 8.43 2.11
N GLY A 108 -20.43 9.31 1.14
CA GLY A 108 -21.25 10.53 1.22
C GLY A 108 -22.29 10.58 0.13
N LYS A 109 -23.17 11.56 0.18
CA LYS A 109 -24.09 11.87 -0.92
C LYS A 109 -23.37 12.82 -1.89
N GLY A 110 -23.32 12.47 -3.15
CA GLY A 110 -22.85 13.34 -4.22
C GLY A 110 -23.81 14.50 -4.46
N LYS A 111 -23.42 15.45 -5.31
CA LYS A 111 -24.26 16.57 -5.74
C LYS A 111 -25.61 16.12 -6.34
N ASP A 112 -25.62 14.94 -6.94
CA ASP A 112 -26.81 14.33 -7.57
C ASP A 112 -27.60 13.42 -6.63
N GLY A 113 -27.35 13.47 -5.32
CA GLY A 113 -28.03 12.65 -4.31
C GLY A 113 -27.63 11.17 -4.30
N LYS A 114 -26.77 10.73 -5.24
CA LYS A 114 -26.27 9.35 -5.32
C LYS A 114 -25.15 9.11 -4.29
N PRO A 115 -25.03 7.88 -3.74
CA PRO A 115 -23.95 7.56 -2.84
C PRO A 115 -22.60 7.60 -3.59
N VAL A 116 -21.68 8.40 -3.09
CA VAL A 116 -20.31 8.49 -3.61
C VAL A 116 -19.36 7.99 -2.55
N THR A 117 -18.54 7.00 -2.89
CA THR A 117 -17.49 6.49 -2.02
C THR A 117 -16.17 7.19 -2.35
N VAL A 118 -15.60 7.88 -1.37
CA VAL A 118 -14.29 8.52 -1.48
C VAL A 118 -13.26 7.65 -0.78
N LEU A 119 -12.22 7.27 -1.50
CA LEU A 119 -11.11 6.48 -1.00
C LEU A 119 -9.87 7.35 -0.79
N GLY A 120 -9.23 7.21 0.37
CA GLY A 120 -7.91 7.77 0.60
C GLY A 120 -6.82 7.05 -0.22
N LYS A 121 -5.59 7.57 -0.20
CA LYS A 121 -4.44 7.01 -0.95
C LYS A 121 -4.22 5.52 -0.69
N LEU A 122 -4.19 5.12 0.58
CA LEU A 122 -3.97 3.72 0.96
C LEU A 122 -5.11 2.81 0.53
N ALA A 123 -6.36 3.24 0.73
CA ALA A 123 -7.54 2.49 0.32
C ALA A 123 -7.61 2.34 -1.21
N SER A 124 -7.28 3.39 -1.96
CA SER A 124 -7.22 3.35 -3.43
C SER A 124 -6.16 2.40 -3.96
N LEU A 125 -5.00 2.35 -3.33
CA LEU A 125 -3.94 1.39 -3.65
C LEU A 125 -4.38 -0.04 -3.37
N ALA A 126 -4.97 -0.28 -2.20
CA ALA A 126 -5.46 -1.60 -1.79
C ALA A 126 -6.56 -2.12 -2.71
N GLU A 127 -7.55 -1.30 -3.04
CA GLU A 127 -8.63 -1.68 -3.97
C GLU A 127 -8.09 -1.99 -5.37
N ALA A 128 -7.17 -1.16 -5.90
CA ALA A 128 -6.54 -1.40 -7.19
C ALA A 128 -5.73 -2.71 -7.22
N ALA A 129 -5.06 -3.06 -6.12
CA ALA A 129 -4.34 -4.33 -6.00
C ALA A 129 -5.31 -5.54 -5.92
N ARG A 130 -6.46 -5.40 -5.26
CA ARG A 130 -7.51 -6.43 -5.23
C ARG A 130 -8.17 -6.63 -6.58
N GLU A 131 -8.49 -5.55 -7.29
CA GLU A 131 -9.01 -5.59 -8.66
C GLU A 131 -8.06 -6.28 -9.63
N ALA A 132 -6.75 -6.13 -9.43
CA ALA A 132 -5.72 -6.80 -10.23
C ALA A 132 -5.49 -8.28 -9.84
N GLY A 133 -6.17 -8.81 -8.82
CA GLY A 133 -6.20 -10.23 -8.48
C GLY A 133 -5.49 -10.64 -7.19
N LEU A 134 -4.94 -9.72 -6.42
CA LEU A 134 -4.37 -10.05 -5.11
C LEU A 134 -5.48 -10.28 -4.07
N LYS A 135 -5.27 -11.27 -3.21
CA LYS A 135 -6.19 -11.62 -2.11
C LYS A 135 -5.61 -11.17 -0.76
N PHE A 136 -6.35 -10.33 -0.08
CA PHE A 136 -6.04 -9.89 1.30
C PHE A 136 -7.21 -9.19 1.96
#